data_5f3b9720983fcb7b16e79fef38539df8
#
_entry.id   5f3b9720983fcb7b16e79fef38539df8
#
_cell.length_a   1.000
_cell.length_b   1.000
_cell.length_c   1.000
_cell.angle_alpha   90.00
_cell.angle_beta   90.00
_cell.angle_gamma   90.00
#
_symmetry.space_group_name_H-M   'P 1'
#
loop_
_entity.id
_entity.type
_entity.pdbx_description
1 polymer ?
#
loop_
_entity_poly.entity_id
_entity_poly.type
_entity_poly.pdbx_seq_one_letter_code
_entity_poly.pdbx_strand_id
1 'polypeptide(L)'
;LWIREMVFSAPFKITLILILIFAASISGIYFFERIKNKEMFKNLWDAFWYTIVTFTTVGYGDKYPSSFGGQIVGIFMMFVGVTLFSVVSGRITSYLVDLQIKRGKGLIKLQKLTNHFVICGWRKDFHLILDEILHANSDITNDEIVLINDVAIENMESIMSEEKYRGINYIRGDFLDESVLNRANIAKAKKALILADSSHDFSPQEADSRTVMAAITMESINKNIYVCAELLDSKFERYLKLAHVEEIIL
;
A
#
# COMPACT_ATOMS: atom_id res chain seq x y z
N LEU A 1 21.89 14.40 -9.39
CA LEU A 1 20.97 13.73 -10.35
C LEU A 1 19.57 13.65 -9.76
N TRP A 2 19.36 13.13 -8.57
CA TRP A 2 18.06 12.93 -7.92
C TRP A 2 17.25 14.24 -7.70
N ILE A 3 17.89 15.32 -7.29
CA ILE A 3 17.24 16.65 -7.12
C ILE A 3 16.74 17.18 -8.48
N ARG A 4 17.49 16.95 -9.54
CA ARG A 4 17.13 17.42 -10.90
C ARG A 4 15.89 16.67 -11.43
N GLU A 5 15.81 15.36 -11.23
CA GLU A 5 14.64 14.55 -11.61
C GLU A 5 13.39 14.94 -10.81
N MET A 6 13.54 15.22 -9.52
CA MET A 6 12.45 15.66 -8.65
C MET A 6 11.90 17.03 -9.11
N VAL A 7 12.75 18.00 -9.42
CA VAL A 7 12.35 19.34 -9.86
C VAL A 7 11.67 19.31 -11.24
N PHE A 8 12.04 18.37 -12.12
CA PHE A 8 11.41 18.22 -13.43
C PHE A 8 10.17 17.32 -13.44
N SER A 9 9.84 16.67 -12.33
CA SER A 9 8.63 15.83 -12.22
C SER A 9 7.36 16.70 -12.31
N ALA A 10 6.37 16.22 -13.07
CA ALA A 10 5.08 16.90 -13.21
C ALA A 10 4.41 17.27 -11.88
N PRO A 11 4.39 16.40 -10.83
CA PRO A 11 3.80 16.74 -9.54
C PRO A 11 4.51 17.89 -8.84
N PHE A 12 5.85 17.99 -8.92
CA PHE A 12 6.59 19.10 -8.31
C PHE A 12 6.27 20.45 -8.95
N LYS A 13 6.19 20.49 -10.29
CA LYS A 13 5.84 21.71 -11.02
C LYS A 13 4.43 22.19 -10.66
N ILE A 14 3.48 21.27 -10.60
CA ILE A 14 2.10 21.59 -10.19
C ILE A 14 2.09 22.17 -8.77
N THR A 15 2.74 21.53 -7.81
CA THR A 15 2.82 22.01 -6.42
C THR A 15 3.44 23.39 -6.35
N LEU A 16 4.52 23.65 -7.09
CA LEU A 16 5.17 24.95 -7.13
C LEU A 16 4.24 26.04 -7.69
N ILE A 17 3.53 25.76 -8.78
CA ILE A 17 2.54 26.66 -9.37
C ILE A 17 1.43 26.99 -8.35
N LEU A 18 0.95 26.00 -7.61
CA LEU A 18 -0.06 26.17 -6.59
C LEU A 18 0.40 27.10 -5.46
N ILE A 19 1.63 26.90 -4.98
CA ILE A 19 2.24 27.76 -3.95
C ILE A 19 2.37 29.21 -4.47
N LEU A 20 2.79 29.38 -5.71
CA LEU A 20 2.91 30.71 -6.33
C LEU A 20 1.56 31.42 -6.46
N ILE A 21 0.53 30.71 -6.93
CA ILE A 21 -0.83 31.25 -7.02
C ILE A 21 -1.36 31.64 -5.64
N PHE A 22 -1.15 30.80 -4.63
CA PHE A 22 -1.55 31.07 -3.27
C PHE A 22 -0.85 32.30 -2.70
N ALA A 23 0.47 32.40 -2.85
CA ALA A 23 1.24 33.56 -2.42
C ALA A 23 0.85 34.85 -3.18
N ALA A 24 0.59 34.76 -4.48
CA ALA A 24 0.12 35.87 -5.30
C ALA A 24 -1.27 36.37 -4.85
N SER A 25 -2.16 35.45 -4.49
CA SER A 25 -3.50 35.76 -3.97
C SER A 25 -3.42 36.52 -2.64
N ILE A 26 -2.61 36.03 -1.68
CA ILE A 26 -2.39 36.72 -0.39
C ILE A 26 -1.84 38.13 -0.62
N SER A 27 -0.80 38.22 -1.44
CA SER A 27 -0.14 39.50 -1.74
C SER A 27 -1.10 40.49 -2.44
N GLY A 28 -1.90 40.01 -3.39
CA GLY A 28 -2.88 40.79 -4.11
C GLY A 28 -3.99 41.33 -3.20
N ILE A 29 -4.60 40.48 -2.38
CA ILE A 29 -5.61 40.90 -1.40
C ILE A 29 -5.02 41.91 -0.44
N TYR A 30 -3.86 41.66 0.15
CA TYR A 30 -3.23 42.58 1.09
C TYR A 30 -2.91 43.92 0.42
N PHE A 31 -2.38 43.91 -0.80
CA PHE A 31 -2.03 45.14 -1.53
C PHE A 31 -3.24 46.04 -1.80
N PHE A 32 -4.37 45.49 -2.25
CA PHE A 32 -5.55 46.25 -2.57
C PHE A 32 -6.38 46.67 -1.34
N GLU A 33 -6.41 45.83 -0.29
CA GLU A 33 -7.29 46.08 0.89
C GLU A 33 -6.61 46.85 2.01
N ARG A 34 -5.28 46.81 2.16
CA ARG A 34 -4.56 47.48 3.25
C ARG A 34 -4.79 48.99 3.37
N ILE A 35 -5.23 49.63 2.30
CA ILE A 35 -5.49 51.10 2.28
C ILE A 35 -6.97 51.36 2.49
N LYS A 36 -7.84 50.67 1.78
CA LYS A 36 -9.27 50.94 1.73
C LYS A 36 -10.06 50.23 2.85
N ASN A 37 -9.56 49.11 3.33
CA ASN A 37 -10.22 48.24 4.30
C ASN A 37 -9.28 47.89 5.48
N LYS A 38 -8.65 48.91 6.07
CA LYS A 38 -7.64 48.76 7.13
C LYS A 38 -8.13 48.02 8.37
N GLU A 39 -9.43 48.09 8.67
CA GLU A 39 -9.97 47.42 9.85
C GLU A 39 -10.04 45.91 9.69
N MET A 40 -10.31 45.42 8.50
CA MET A 40 -10.38 43.98 8.20
C MET A 40 -9.04 43.37 7.82
N PHE A 41 -8.16 44.13 7.11
CA PHE A 41 -6.86 43.67 6.61
C PHE A 41 -5.72 44.49 7.21
N LYS A 42 -5.47 44.32 8.50
CA LYS A 42 -4.44 45.06 9.26
C LYS A 42 -3.03 44.60 8.90
N ASN A 43 -2.86 43.32 8.60
CA ASN A 43 -1.58 42.68 8.32
C ASN A 43 -1.71 41.54 7.29
N LEU A 44 -0.56 40.98 6.90
CA LEU A 44 -0.52 39.89 5.95
C LEU A 44 -1.24 38.61 6.45
N TRP A 45 -1.33 38.42 7.76
CA TRP A 45 -2.04 37.30 8.36
C TRP A 45 -3.54 37.35 8.09
N ASP A 46 -4.13 38.53 8.07
CA ASP A 46 -5.53 38.71 7.72
C ASP A 46 -5.83 38.32 6.25
N ALA A 47 -4.93 38.68 5.34
CA ALA A 47 -5.04 38.27 3.94
C ALA A 47 -4.81 36.76 3.76
N PHE A 48 -3.87 36.19 4.50
CA PHE A 48 -3.63 34.77 4.52
C PHE A 48 -4.85 34.00 5.04
N TRP A 49 -5.44 34.42 6.16
CA TRP A 49 -6.65 33.85 6.73
C TRP A 49 -7.81 33.88 5.73
N TYR A 50 -8.09 35.03 5.16
CA TYR A 50 -9.13 35.19 4.12
C TYR A 50 -8.88 34.25 2.93
N THR A 51 -7.65 34.18 2.46
CA THR A 51 -7.28 33.32 1.33
C THR A 51 -7.54 31.84 1.63
N ILE A 52 -7.16 31.34 2.80
CA ILE A 52 -7.43 29.95 3.20
C ILE A 52 -8.93 29.71 3.28
N VAL A 53 -9.67 30.55 3.99
CA VAL A 53 -11.11 30.40 4.19
C VAL A 53 -11.87 30.41 2.86
N THR A 54 -11.41 31.20 1.90
CA THR A 54 -11.99 31.27 0.55
C THR A 54 -11.61 30.07 -0.30
N PHE A 55 -10.33 29.67 -0.31
CA PHE A 55 -9.85 28.52 -1.09
C PHE A 55 -10.45 27.18 -0.62
N THR A 56 -10.65 27.03 0.70
CA THR A 56 -11.31 25.85 1.27
C THR A 56 -12.82 25.87 1.16
N THR A 57 -13.40 26.94 0.57
CA THR A 57 -14.85 27.14 0.40
C THR A 57 -15.64 27.22 1.71
N VAL A 58 -14.97 27.47 2.85
CA VAL A 58 -15.62 27.63 4.16
C VAL A 58 -16.40 28.92 4.25
N GLY A 59 -15.78 30.05 3.85
CA GLY A 59 -16.45 31.35 3.71
C GLY A 59 -17.12 31.87 4.99
N TYR A 60 -16.40 32.02 6.10
CA TYR A 60 -16.97 32.54 7.35
C TYR A 60 -17.61 33.92 7.22
N GLY A 61 -17.20 34.72 6.22
CA GLY A 61 -17.74 36.08 6.02
C GLY A 61 -17.19 37.11 7.02
N ASP A 62 -16.24 36.75 7.84
CA ASP A 62 -15.58 37.62 8.83
C ASP A 62 -14.62 38.63 8.15
N LYS A 63 -14.12 38.30 6.97
CA LYS A 63 -13.28 39.14 6.13
C LYS A 63 -13.73 39.02 4.66
N TYR A 64 -13.79 40.17 3.97
CA TYR A 64 -14.14 40.26 2.57
C TYR A 64 -13.52 41.51 1.91
N PRO A 65 -13.14 41.43 0.62
CA PRO A 65 -12.59 42.56 -0.10
C PRO A 65 -13.67 43.61 -0.42
N SER A 66 -13.37 44.86 -0.12
CA SER A 66 -14.26 46.01 -0.40
C SER A 66 -13.75 46.93 -1.53
N SER A 67 -12.48 46.79 -1.92
CA SER A 67 -11.92 47.49 -3.04
C SER A 67 -12.22 46.75 -4.36
N PHE A 68 -12.34 47.51 -5.49
CA PHE A 68 -12.56 46.92 -6.80
C PHE A 68 -11.44 45.94 -7.20
N GLY A 69 -10.16 46.29 -6.92
CA GLY A 69 -9.04 45.41 -7.18
C GLY A 69 -9.05 44.13 -6.28
N GLY A 70 -9.39 44.27 -5.01
CA GLY A 70 -9.54 43.13 -4.10
C GLY A 70 -10.68 42.19 -4.50
N GLN A 71 -11.79 42.73 -5.00
CA GLN A 71 -12.92 41.93 -5.49
C GLN A 71 -12.56 41.15 -6.76
N ILE A 72 -11.80 41.74 -7.69
CA ILE A 72 -11.29 41.01 -8.88
C ILE A 72 -10.37 39.86 -8.46
N VAL A 73 -9.42 40.12 -7.53
CA VAL A 73 -8.56 39.06 -6.98
C VAL A 73 -9.42 38.00 -6.29
N GLY A 74 -10.42 38.39 -5.51
CA GLY A 74 -11.36 37.48 -4.86
C GLY A 74 -12.12 36.56 -5.81
N ILE A 75 -12.64 37.11 -6.92
CA ILE A 75 -13.32 36.33 -7.97
C ILE A 75 -12.36 35.29 -8.56
N PHE A 76 -11.14 35.71 -8.92
CA PHE A 76 -10.11 34.79 -9.42
C PHE A 76 -9.79 33.70 -8.42
N MET A 77 -9.64 34.06 -7.13
CA MET A 77 -9.41 33.14 -6.03
C MET A 77 -10.51 32.09 -5.89
N MET A 78 -11.78 32.48 -6.03
CA MET A 78 -12.92 31.54 -5.93
C MET A 78 -12.84 30.46 -7.01
N PHE A 79 -12.60 30.82 -8.28
CA PHE A 79 -12.47 29.86 -9.36
C PHE A 79 -11.24 28.95 -9.20
N VAL A 80 -10.10 29.55 -8.92
CA VAL A 80 -8.84 28.83 -8.77
C VAL A 80 -8.87 27.97 -7.50
N GLY A 81 -9.40 28.48 -6.38
CA GLY A 81 -9.49 27.78 -5.11
C GLY A 81 -10.31 26.49 -5.22
N VAL A 82 -11.52 26.56 -5.80
CA VAL A 82 -12.38 25.39 -6.01
C VAL A 82 -11.66 24.35 -6.90
N THR A 83 -11.03 24.81 -8.00
CA THR A 83 -10.29 23.91 -8.90
C THR A 83 -9.12 23.22 -8.17
N LEU A 84 -8.35 23.97 -7.39
CA LEU A 84 -7.22 23.45 -6.63
C LEU A 84 -7.63 22.43 -5.59
N PHE A 85 -8.66 22.75 -4.79
CA PHE A 85 -9.17 21.85 -3.77
C PHE A 85 -9.66 20.54 -4.39
N SER A 86 -10.37 20.63 -5.53
CA SER A 86 -10.83 19.46 -6.28
C SER A 86 -9.68 18.60 -6.80
N VAL A 87 -8.61 19.20 -7.33
CA VAL A 87 -7.42 18.45 -7.80
C VAL A 87 -6.71 17.77 -6.65
N VAL A 88 -6.51 18.44 -5.53
CA VAL A 88 -5.86 17.86 -4.33
C VAL A 88 -6.68 16.69 -3.79
N SER A 89 -7.99 16.89 -3.59
CA SER A 89 -8.90 15.84 -3.11
C SER A 89 -8.92 14.63 -4.06
N GLY A 90 -8.98 14.87 -5.36
CA GLY A 90 -8.93 13.81 -6.38
C GLY A 90 -7.62 13.02 -6.36
N ARG A 91 -6.48 13.68 -6.13
CA ARG A 91 -5.17 13.01 -5.99
C ARG A 91 -5.09 12.12 -4.75
N ILE A 92 -5.60 12.61 -3.62
CA ILE A 92 -5.64 11.82 -2.37
C ILE A 92 -6.53 10.58 -2.58
N THR A 93 -7.73 10.77 -3.12
CA THR A 93 -8.66 9.66 -3.40
C THR A 93 -8.03 8.64 -4.36
N SER A 94 -7.44 9.10 -5.47
CA SER A 94 -6.77 8.23 -6.44
C SER A 94 -5.63 7.43 -5.81
N TYR A 95 -4.83 8.04 -4.93
CA TYR A 95 -3.77 7.35 -4.21
C TYR A 95 -4.30 6.27 -3.26
N LEU A 96 -5.36 6.56 -2.51
CA LEU A 96 -5.99 5.59 -1.61
C LEU A 96 -6.59 4.41 -2.37
N VAL A 97 -7.27 4.69 -3.49
CA VAL A 97 -7.83 3.64 -4.37
C VAL A 97 -6.72 2.77 -4.98
N ASP A 98 -5.63 3.38 -5.46
CA ASP A 98 -4.47 2.63 -6.00
C ASP A 98 -3.85 1.71 -4.93
N LEU A 99 -3.74 2.19 -3.67
CA LEU A 99 -3.28 1.35 -2.55
C LEU A 99 -4.22 0.17 -2.30
N GLN A 100 -5.52 0.37 -2.33
CA GLN A 100 -6.51 -0.71 -2.14
C GLN A 100 -6.43 -1.73 -3.27
N ILE A 101 -6.37 -1.28 -4.53
CA ILE A 101 -6.21 -2.16 -5.69
C ILE A 101 -4.91 -2.97 -5.60
N LYS A 102 -3.79 -2.33 -5.24
CA LYS A 102 -2.50 -3.03 -5.08
C LYS A 102 -2.55 -4.07 -3.95
N ARG A 103 -3.24 -3.77 -2.85
CA ARG A 103 -3.44 -4.74 -1.76
C ARG A 103 -4.27 -5.93 -2.24
N GLY A 104 -5.43 -5.71 -2.83
CA GLY A 104 -6.28 -6.78 -3.35
C GLY A 104 -5.59 -7.66 -4.39
N LYS A 105 -4.74 -7.08 -5.24
CA LYS A 105 -3.95 -7.80 -6.25
C LYS A 105 -2.64 -8.42 -5.73
N GLY A 106 -2.34 -8.32 -4.45
CA GLY A 106 -1.11 -8.85 -3.86
C GLY A 106 0.18 -8.18 -4.37
N LEU A 107 0.11 -6.91 -4.79
CA LEU A 107 1.27 -6.18 -5.34
C LEU A 107 1.97 -5.28 -4.31
N ILE A 108 1.69 -5.46 -3.04
CA ILE A 108 2.28 -4.69 -1.94
C ILE A 108 3.62 -5.26 -1.48
N LYS A 109 4.33 -4.46 -0.65
CA LYS A 109 5.54 -4.88 0.08
C LYS A 109 5.30 -4.76 1.57
N LEU A 110 5.60 -5.82 2.32
CA LEU A 110 5.35 -5.92 3.76
C LEU A 110 6.63 -5.67 4.60
N GLN A 111 7.42 -4.66 4.26
CA GLN A 111 8.73 -4.40 4.87
C GLN A 111 8.71 -4.16 6.39
N LYS A 112 7.56 -3.79 6.95
CA LYS A 112 7.40 -3.51 8.40
C LYS A 112 6.92 -4.73 9.20
N LEU A 113 6.46 -5.78 8.54
CA LEU A 113 5.93 -6.97 9.19
C LEU A 113 7.09 -7.83 9.71
N THR A 114 6.99 -8.28 10.96
CA THR A 114 8.00 -9.11 11.63
C THR A 114 7.34 -10.20 12.43
N ASN A 115 8.04 -11.30 12.67
CA ASN A 115 7.56 -12.47 13.43
C ASN A 115 6.27 -13.11 12.86
N HIS A 116 5.98 -12.86 11.60
CA HIS A 116 4.77 -13.30 10.91
C HIS A 116 4.87 -14.73 10.38
N PHE A 117 3.73 -15.27 10.02
CA PHE A 117 3.58 -16.61 9.43
C PHE A 117 3.32 -16.48 7.92
N VAL A 118 4.17 -17.14 7.14
CA VAL A 118 4.07 -17.12 5.67
C VAL A 118 3.52 -18.47 5.19
N ILE A 119 2.52 -18.45 4.31
CA ILE A 119 1.93 -19.65 3.70
C ILE A 119 2.13 -19.52 2.19
N CYS A 120 2.90 -20.45 1.62
CA CYS A 120 3.23 -20.49 0.19
C CYS A 120 2.49 -21.61 -0.54
N GLY A 121 2.12 -21.35 -1.78
CA GLY A 121 1.44 -22.30 -2.64
C GLY A 121 -0.08 -22.21 -2.58
N TRP A 122 -0.72 -23.10 -3.32
CA TRP A 122 -2.17 -23.13 -3.51
C TRP A 122 -2.67 -24.55 -3.63
N ARG A 123 -3.80 -24.86 -2.98
CA ARG A 123 -4.53 -26.14 -3.12
C ARG A 123 -5.98 -25.86 -3.49
N LYS A 124 -6.65 -26.82 -4.11
CA LYS A 124 -8.03 -26.68 -4.57
C LYS A 124 -8.99 -26.28 -3.43
N ASP A 125 -8.78 -26.81 -2.23
CA ASP A 125 -9.61 -26.55 -1.04
C ASP A 125 -8.88 -25.61 -0.06
N PHE A 126 -8.19 -24.60 -0.59
CA PHE A 126 -7.32 -23.69 0.18
C PHE A 126 -8.04 -23.00 1.35
N HIS A 127 -9.34 -22.68 1.21
CA HIS A 127 -10.14 -22.10 2.27
C HIS A 127 -10.26 -23.02 3.50
N LEU A 128 -10.39 -24.35 3.31
CA LEU A 128 -10.44 -25.31 4.41
C LEU A 128 -9.09 -25.41 5.13
N ILE A 129 -8.00 -25.44 4.37
CA ILE A 129 -6.64 -25.44 4.91
C ILE A 129 -6.40 -24.18 5.74
N LEU A 130 -6.83 -23.03 5.21
CA LEU A 130 -6.68 -21.75 5.91
C LEU A 130 -7.50 -21.72 7.21
N ASP A 131 -8.73 -22.23 7.19
CA ASP A 131 -9.57 -22.36 8.39
C ASP A 131 -8.90 -23.24 9.47
N GLU A 132 -8.34 -24.40 9.08
CA GLU A 132 -7.62 -25.29 10.00
C GLU A 132 -6.37 -24.60 10.57
N ILE A 133 -5.60 -23.89 9.74
CA ILE A 133 -4.42 -23.15 10.18
C ILE A 133 -4.80 -22.07 11.20
N LEU A 134 -5.88 -21.31 10.95
CA LEU A 134 -6.37 -20.29 11.86
C LEU A 134 -6.86 -20.89 13.18
N HIS A 135 -7.53 -22.04 13.14
CA HIS A 135 -7.96 -22.75 14.33
C HIS A 135 -6.80 -23.30 15.15
N ALA A 136 -5.79 -23.87 14.47
CA ALA A 136 -4.63 -24.46 15.13
C ALA A 136 -3.66 -23.43 15.72
N ASN A 137 -3.66 -22.20 15.21
CA ASN A 137 -2.77 -21.10 15.61
C ASN A 137 -3.57 -19.91 16.14
N SER A 138 -4.38 -20.14 17.16
CA SER A 138 -5.25 -19.11 17.75
C SER A 138 -4.49 -17.94 18.41
N ASP A 139 -3.18 -18.10 18.59
CA ASP A 139 -2.25 -17.07 19.07
C ASP A 139 -1.74 -16.12 17.97
N ILE A 140 -2.01 -16.43 16.69
CA ILE A 140 -1.61 -15.63 15.54
C ILE A 140 -2.82 -14.83 15.05
N THR A 141 -2.63 -13.54 14.90
CA THR A 141 -3.67 -12.65 14.33
C THR A 141 -3.63 -12.63 12.81
N ASN A 142 -4.76 -12.36 12.16
CA ASN A 142 -4.85 -12.36 10.70
C ASN A 142 -3.83 -11.44 10.02
N ASP A 143 -3.52 -10.30 10.61
CA ASP A 143 -2.55 -9.34 10.09
C ASP A 143 -1.09 -9.83 10.17
N GLU A 144 -0.82 -10.88 10.95
CA GLU A 144 0.46 -11.57 11.01
C GLU A 144 0.59 -12.71 9.99
N ILE A 145 -0.45 -12.99 9.19
CA ILE A 145 -0.44 -14.04 8.17
C ILE A 145 -0.18 -13.42 6.79
N VAL A 146 0.69 -14.05 6.03
CA VAL A 146 1.04 -13.66 4.65
C VAL A 146 0.86 -14.85 3.73
N LEU A 147 -0.02 -14.74 2.75
CA LEU A 147 -0.22 -15.74 1.69
C LEU A 147 0.63 -15.37 0.48
N ILE A 148 1.32 -16.36 -0.11
CA ILE A 148 2.10 -16.20 -1.34
C ILE A 148 1.69 -17.29 -2.34
N ASN A 149 1.10 -16.90 -3.45
CA ASN A 149 0.82 -17.78 -4.58
C ASN A 149 0.63 -16.97 -5.87
N ASP A 150 0.56 -17.65 -7.00
CA ASP A 150 0.32 -17.04 -8.32
C ASP A 150 -0.96 -17.59 -8.98
N VAL A 151 -1.96 -17.90 -8.18
CA VAL A 151 -3.27 -18.32 -8.67
C VAL A 151 -4.01 -17.17 -9.36
N ALA A 152 -5.03 -17.47 -10.15
CA ALA A 152 -5.90 -16.47 -10.75
C ALA A 152 -6.47 -15.50 -9.67
N ILE A 153 -6.49 -14.20 -9.98
CA ILE A 153 -6.87 -13.16 -9.02
C ILE A 153 -8.27 -13.41 -8.46
N GLU A 154 -9.18 -13.86 -9.31
CA GLU A 154 -10.58 -14.12 -8.98
C GLU A 154 -10.74 -15.15 -7.85
N ASN A 155 -9.87 -16.17 -7.83
CA ASN A 155 -9.88 -17.20 -6.78
C ASN A 155 -9.44 -16.62 -5.43
N MET A 156 -8.40 -15.77 -5.43
CA MET A 156 -7.96 -15.12 -4.20
C MET A 156 -8.94 -14.04 -3.73
N GLU A 157 -9.52 -13.26 -4.64
CA GLU A 157 -10.54 -12.25 -4.30
C GLU A 157 -11.75 -12.90 -3.63
N SER A 158 -12.19 -14.07 -4.09
CA SER A 158 -13.28 -14.82 -3.46
C SER A 158 -12.97 -15.15 -2.00
N ILE A 159 -11.78 -15.67 -1.71
CA ILE A 159 -11.34 -16.00 -0.34
C ILE A 159 -11.17 -14.74 0.50
N MET A 160 -10.42 -13.76 0.00
CA MET A 160 -10.09 -12.55 0.75
C MET A 160 -11.29 -11.64 1.01
N SER A 161 -12.42 -11.85 0.32
CA SER A 161 -13.68 -11.12 0.56
C SER A 161 -14.46 -11.63 1.79
N GLU A 162 -14.14 -12.82 2.29
CA GLU A 162 -14.78 -13.36 3.50
C GLU A 162 -14.31 -12.60 4.75
N GLU A 163 -15.26 -12.21 5.61
CA GLU A 163 -14.97 -11.41 6.83
C GLU A 163 -13.99 -12.11 7.79
N LYS A 164 -14.04 -13.45 7.86
CA LYS A 164 -13.15 -14.25 8.71
C LYS A 164 -11.67 -14.14 8.34
N TYR A 165 -11.34 -13.81 7.08
CA TYR A 165 -9.97 -13.65 6.58
C TYR A 165 -9.53 -12.19 6.51
N ARG A 166 -10.36 -11.28 6.98
CA ARG A 166 -10.03 -9.86 7.00
C ARG A 166 -8.76 -9.60 7.80
N GLY A 167 -7.84 -8.88 7.20
CA GLY A 167 -6.53 -8.56 7.79
C GLY A 167 -5.39 -9.41 7.25
N ILE A 168 -5.66 -10.61 6.72
CA ILE A 168 -4.63 -11.45 6.09
C ILE A 168 -3.98 -10.69 4.94
N ASN A 169 -2.65 -10.77 4.85
CA ASN A 169 -1.88 -10.14 3.80
C ASN A 169 -1.71 -11.10 2.63
N TYR A 170 -1.81 -10.59 1.40
CA TYR A 170 -1.59 -11.37 0.19
C TYR A 170 -0.46 -10.78 -0.66
N ILE A 171 0.44 -11.65 -1.11
CA ILE A 171 1.52 -11.34 -2.07
C ILE A 171 1.33 -12.25 -3.27
N ARG A 172 1.00 -11.67 -4.42
CA ARG A 172 0.90 -12.40 -5.66
C ARG A 172 2.28 -12.58 -6.29
N GLY A 173 2.62 -13.82 -6.64
CA GLY A 173 3.81 -14.17 -7.38
C GLY A 173 4.29 -15.58 -7.09
N ASP A 174 5.26 -16.02 -7.88
CA ASP A 174 5.90 -17.30 -7.66
C ASP A 174 6.77 -17.25 -6.40
N PHE A 175 6.49 -18.11 -5.44
CA PHE A 175 7.26 -18.21 -4.19
C PHE A 175 8.67 -18.79 -4.37
N LEU A 176 9.06 -19.20 -5.56
CA LEU A 176 10.45 -19.49 -5.94
C LEU A 176 11.24 -18.21 -6.22
N ASP A 177 10.57 -17.10 -6.56
CA ASP A 177 11.24 -15.84 -6.85
C ASP A 177 11.63 -15.14 -5.55
N GLU A 178 12.92 -14.93 -5.35
CA GLU A 178 13.48 -14.23 -4.20
C GLU A 178 12.90 -12.81 -4.07
N SER A 179 12.58 -12.16 -5.17
CA SER A 179 11.96 -10.83 -5.13
C SER A 179 10.56 -10.85 -4.50
N VAL A 180 9.81 -11.94 -4.69
CA VAL A 180 8.49 -12.19 -4.10
C VAL A 180 8.63 -12.46 -2.60
N LEU A 181 9.57 -13.32 -2.21
CA LEU A 181 9.90 -13.61 -0.80
C LEU A 181 10.36 -12.35 -0.06
N ASN A 182 11.15 -11.50 -0.71
CA ASN A 182 11.59 -10.22 -0.16
C ASN A 182 10.41 -9.21 -0.01
N ARG A 183 9.41 -9.26 -0.88
CA ARG A 183 8.17 -8.46 -0.70
C ARG A 183 7.38 -8.89 0.53
N ALA A 184 7.37 -10.20 0.81
CA ALA A 184 6.76 -10.78 2.00
C ALA A 184 7.60 -10.60 3.28
N ASN A 185 8.79 -10.02 3.18
CA ASN A 185 9.75 -9.86 4.28
C ASN A 185 10.12 -11.18 4.98
N ILE A 186 10.40 -12.23 4.19
CA ILE A 186 10.75 -13.56 4.70
C ILE A 186 11.95 -13.51 5.66
N ALA A 187 12.86 -12.56 5.49
CA ALA A 187 13.99 -12.32 6.38
C ALA A 187 13.61 -12.03 7.85
N LYS A 188 12.36 -11.65 8.10
CA LYS A 188 11.79 -11.36 9.42
C LYS A 188 10.60 -12.26 9.79
N ALA A 189 10.28 -13.24 8.97
CA ALA A 189 9.24 -14.21 9.24
C ALA A 189 9.68 -15.16 10.37
N LYS A 190 8.73 -15.62 11.19
CA LYS A 190 8.94 -16.61 12.26
C LYS A 190 8.71 -18.02 11.77
N LYS A 191 7.66 -18.22 10.97
CA LYS A 191 7.25 -19.53 10.45
C LYS A 191 6.93 -19.43 8.96
N ALA A 192 7.14 -20.52 8.23
CA ALA A 192 6.66 -20.71 6.87
C ALA A 192 6.01 -22.08 6.71
N LEU A 193 4.89 -22.14 6.00
CA LEU A 193 4.28 -23.35 5.50
C LEU A 193 4.35 -23.34 3.99
N ILE A 194 4.94 -24.36 3.40
CA ILE A 194 5.01 -24.54 1.95
C ILE A 194 4.09 -25.69 1.56
N LEU A 195 2.99 -25.36 0.89
CA LEU A 195 2.04 -26.35 0.37
C LEU A 195 2.54 -26.92 -0.96
N ALA A 196 2.22 -28.16 -1.26
CA ALA A 196 2.41 -28.75 -2.58
C ALA A 196 1.50 -28.02 -3.59
N ASP A 197 2.12 -27.15 -4.39
CA ASP A 197 1.41 -26.14 -5.20
C ASP A 197 0.64 -26.77 -6.36
N SER A 198 -0.66 -26.51 -6.43
CA SER A 198 -1.55 -26.91 -7.51
C SER A 198 -2.17 -25.70 -8.25
N SER A 199 -1.53 -24.54 -8.18
CA SER A 199 -1.98 -23.32 -8.87
C SER A 199 -1.94 -23.45 -10.40
N HIS A 200 -1.08 -24.34 -10.88
CA HIS A 200 -0.92 -24.70 -12.28
C HIS A 200 -0.96 -26.23 -12.43
N ASP A 201 -1.00 -26.74 -13.65
CA ASP A 201 -1.00 -28.17 -13.95
C ASP A 201 0.40 -28.81 -13.78
N PHE A 202 0.98 -28.64 -12.59
CA PHE A 202 2.26 -29.26 -12.23
C PHE A 202 2.11 -30.77 -12.01
N SER A 203 3.09 -31.54 -12.48
CA SER A 203 3.23 -32.93 -12.06
C SER A 203 3.59 -33.02 -10.57
N PRO A 204 3.28 -34.15 -9.88
CA PRO A 204 3.67 -34.31 -8.48
C PRO A 204 5.16 -34.07 -8.23
N GLN A 205 6.03 -34.57 -9.10
CA GLN A 205 7.49 -34.38 -9.01
C GLN A 205 7.89 -32.91 -9.17
N GLU A 206 7.19 -32.18 -10.01
CA GLU A 206 7.44 -30.75 -10.22
C GLU A 206 6.99 -29.94 -9.00
N ALA A 207 5.80 -30.24 -8.46
CA ALA A 207 5.30 -29.60 -7.22
C ALA A 207 6.27 -29.82 -6.05
N ASP A 208 6.73 -31.06 -5.83
CA ASP A 208 7.69 -31.40 -4.79
C ASP A 208 9.06 -30.75 -4.99
N SER A 209 9.53 -30.69 -6.25
CA SER A 209 10.77 -29.97 -6.57
C SER A 209 10.68 -28.49 -6.25
N ARG A 210 9.52 -27.86 -6.53
CA ARG A 210 9.25 -26.47 -6.20
C ARG A 210 9.24 -26.24 -4.68
N THR A 211 8.61 -27.15 -3.92
CA THR A 211 8.62 -27.13 -2.45
C THR A 211 10.04 -27.17 -1.89
N VAL A 212 10.89 -28.09 -2.39
CA VAL A 212 12.29 -28.19 -1.96
C VAL A 212 13.07 -26.92 -2.29
N MET A 213 12.93 -26.39 -3.52
CA MET A 213 13.64 -25.17 -3.93
C MET A 213 13.21 -23.96 -3.08
N ALA A 214 11.91 -23.84 -2.80
CA ALA A 214 11.39 -22.77 -1.94
C ALA A 214 11.96 -22.86 -0.51
N ALA A 215 12.00 -24.06 0.08
CA ALA A 215 12.58 -24.28 1.39
C ALA A 215 14.05 -23.86 1.45
N ILE A 216 14.85 -24.29 0.49
CA ILE A 216 16.27 -23.91 0.40
C ILE A 216 16.42 -22.38 0.28
N THR A 217 15.60 -21.74 -0.55
CA THR A 217 15.66 -20.28 -0.72
C THR A 217 15.29 -19.54 0.57
N MET A 218 14.22 -19.97 1.26
CA MET A 218 13.80 -19.37 2.52
C MET A 218 14.86 -19.51 3.61
N GLU A 219 15.44 -20.70 3.76
CA GLU A 219 16.55 -20.98 4.67
C GLU A 219 17.79 -20.13 4.36
N SER A 220 18.08 -19.90 3.07
CA SER A 220 19.20 -19.04 2.68
C SER A 220 19.01 -17.57 3.08
N ILE A 221 17.77 -17.09 3.05
CA ILE A 221 17.40 -15.69 3.40
C ILE A 221 17.30 -15.52 4.92
N ASN A 222 16.71 -16.50 5.63
CA ASN A 222 16.45 -16.44 7.05
C ASN A 222 16.75 -17.81 7.71
N LYS A 223 17.92 -17.92 8.32
CA LYS A 223 18.39 -19.15 8.97
C LYS A 223 17.64 -19.55 10.24
N ASN A 224 16.78 -18.68 10.76
CA ASN A 224 16.02 -18.90 11.99
C ASN A 224 14.52 -19.10 11.71
N ILE A 225 14.14 -19.20 10.45
CA ILE A 225 12.75 -19.43 10.09
C ILE A 225 12.39 -20.89 10.37
N TYR A 226 11.24 -21.13 11.00
CA TYR A 226 10.70 -22.48 11.17
C TYR A 226 9.92 -22.85 9.90
N VAL A 227 10.40 -23.82 9.15
CA VAL A 227 9.77 -24.24 7.88
C VAL A 227 9.04 -25.56 8.06
N CYS A 228 7.76 -25.57 7.70
CA CYS A 228 6.97 -26.78 7.51
C CYS A 228 6.68 -26.93 6.01
N ALA A 229 6.84 -28.11 5.42
CA ALA A 229 6.68 -28.32 4.00
C ALA A 229 5.86 -29.58 3.69
N GLU A 230 4.90 -29.42 2.76
CA GLU A 230 4.09 -30.53 2.23
C GLU A 230 4.76 -31.15 1.02
N LEU A 231 4.78 -32.49 0.96
CA LEU A 231 5.24 -33.28 -0.18
C LEU A 231 4.14 -34.25 -0.65
N LEU A 232 4.15 -34.56 -1.93
CA LEU A 232 3.28 -35.57 -2.56
C LEU A 232 3.99 -36.93 -2.70
N ASP A 233 5.35 -36.93 -2.79
CA ASP A 233 6.16 -38.15 -2.89
C ASP A 233 7.27 -38.15 -1.82
N SER A 234 7.25 -39.16 -0.95
CA SER A 234 8.24 -39.34 0.13
C SER A 234 9.70 -39.39 -0.34
N LYS A 235 9.95 -39.64 -1.64
CA LYS A 235 11.32 -39.60 -2.20
C LYS A 235 12.00 -38.25 -2.03
N PHE A 236 11.24 -37.17 -1.95
CA PHE A 236 11.76 -35.81 -1.78
C PHE A 236 12.07 -35.46 -0.32
N GLU A 237 11.62 -36.25 0.66
CA GLU A 237 11.85 -36.02 2.10
C GLU A 237 13.33 -35.81 2.45
N ARG A 238 14.22 -36.58 1.83
CA ARG A 238 15.66 -36.46 2.02
C ARG A 238 16.18 -35.07 1.66
N TYR A 239 15.64 -34.45 0.61
CA TYR A 239 16.08 -33.13 0.16
C TYR A 239 15.60 -32.02 1.09
N LEU A 240 14.39 -32.13 1.65
CA LEU A 240 13.90 -31.21 2.66
C LEU A 240 14.70 -31.30 3.97
N LYS A 241 15.08 -32.50 4.38
CA LYS A 241 15.98 -32.68 5.54
C LYS A 241 17.35 -32.02 5.32
N LEU A 242 17.90 -32.07 4.11
CA LEU A 242 19.13 -31.36 3.75
C LEU A 242 18.95 -29.84 3.71
N ALA A 243 17.74 -29.37 3.47
CA ALA A 243 17.36 -27.96 3.52
C ALA A 243 16.96 -27.50 4.93
N HIS A 244 17.25 -28.28 5.98
CA HIS A 244 16.96 -27.98 7.39
C HIS A 244 15.48 -27.69 7.69
N VAL A 245 14.56 -28.26 6.90
CA VAL A 245 13.12 -28.15 7.15
C VAL A 245 12.77 -28.93 8.43
N GLU A 246 12.08 -28.27 9.36
CA GLU A 246 11.78 -28.84 10.68
C GLU A 246 10.63 -29.84 10.65
N GLU A 247 9.64 -29.62 9.78
CA GLU A 247 8.46 -30.46 9.71
C GLU A 247 8.07 -30.78 8.26
N ILE A 248 7.80 -32.04 7.99
CA ILE A 248 7.43 -32.56 6.67
C ILE A 248 6.07 -33.23 6.76
N ILE A 249 5.12 -32.80 5.93
CA ILE A 249 3.78 -33.36 5.77
C ILE A 249 3.76 -34.18 4.48
N LEU A 250 3.19 -35.40 4.52
CA LEU A 250 3.04 -36.31 3.37
C LEU A 250 1.56 -36.55 3.06
#